data_0f5d305344210cd4ed4ec25321e03be7
#
_entry.id   0f5d305344210cd4ed4ec25321e03be7
#
_cell.length_a   1.000
_cell.length_b   1.000
_cell.length_c   1.000
_cell.angle_alpha   90.00
_cell.angle_beta   90.00
_cell.angle_gamma   90.00
#
_symmetry.space_group_name_H-M   'P 1'
#
loop_
_entity.id
_entity.type
_entity.pdbx_description
1 polymer ?
#
loop_
_entity_poly.entity_id
_entity_poly.type
_entity_poly.pdbx_seq_one_letter_code
_entity_poly.pdbx_strand_id
1 'polypeptide(L)' 'MFSVNIFTAVIVLIMGIYDMSYAFNRRKQPTNKGGIVAFMILGVIFTIAGIIMIIRSWVG' A
#
# COMPACT_ATOMS: atom_id res chain seq x y z
N MET A 1 -11.70 -20.89 -1.82
CA MET A 1 -11.36 -20.21 -0.59
C MET A 1 -10.10 -19.40 -0.72
N PHE A 2 -10.11 -18.21 -0.19
CA PHE A 2 -8.96 -17.33 -0.32
C PHE A 2 -8.02 -17.54 0.86
N SER A 3 -6.86 -18.07 0.61
CA SER A 3 -5.85 -18.23 1.66
C SER A 3 -4.76 -17.20 1.47
N VAL A 4 -4.59 -16.37 2.49
CA VAL A 4 -3.56 -15.34 2.47
C VAL A 4 -2.30 -15.92 3.08
N ASN A 5 -1.26 -16.04 2.30
CA ASN A 5 0.04 -16.44 2.81
C ASN A 5 0.95 -15.22 2.94
N ILE A 6 2.11 -15.45 3.53
CA ILE A 6 3.05 -14.37 3.80
C ILE A 6 3.52 -13.69 2.50
N PHE A 7 3.58 -14.42 1.41
CA PHE A 7 4.00 -13.85 0.13
C PHE A 7 3.02 -12.81 -0.36
N THR A 8 1.72 -13.12 -0.26
CA THR A 8 0.69 -12.18 -0.67
C THR A 8 0.75 -10.91 0.18
N ALA A 9 0.91 -11.07 1.50
CA ALA A 9 1.00 -9.94 2.40
C ALA A 9 2.21 -9.05 2.09
N VAL A 10 3.35 -9.68 1.81
CA VAL A 10 4.56 -8.94 1.48
C VAL A 10 4.39 -8.18 0.16
N ILE A 11 3.79 -8.82 -0.84
CA ILE A 11 3.54 -8.16 -2.13
C ILE A 11 2.63 -6.95 -1.95
N VAL A 12 1.55 -7.10 -1.20
CA VAL A 12 0.63 -6.00 -0.94
C VAL A 12 1.34 -4.86 -0.22
N LEU A 13 2.16 -5.20 0.77
CA LEU A 13 2.91 -4.20 1.52
C LEU A 13 3.89 -3.44 0.61
N ILE A 14 4.62 -4.16 -0.22
CA ILE A 14 5.56 -3.55 -1.15
C ILE A 14 4.85 -2.62 -2.11
N MET A 15 3.71 -3.04 -2.65
CA MET A 15 2.93 -2.21 -3.56
C MET A 15 2.43 -0.95 -2.86
N GLY A 16 2.00 -1.06 -1.62
CA GLY A 16 1.57 0.09 -0.85
C GLY A 16 2.68 1.09 -0.64
N ILE A 17 3.86 0.61 -0.25
CA ILE A 17 5.02 1.46 -0.05
C ILE A 17 5.44 2.11 -1.36
N TYR A 18 5.41 1.34 -2.45
CA TYR A 18 5.77 1.85 -3.76
C TYR A 18 4.82 2.99 -4.18
N ASP A 19 3.53 2.78 -4.01
CA ASP A 19 2.53 3.80 -4.35
C ASP A 19 2.72 5.06 -3.53
N MET A 20 2.98 4.91 -2.24
CA MET A 20 3.23 6.07 -1.38
C MET A 20 4.49 6.81 -1.78
N SER A 21 5.55 6.09 -2.10
CA SER A 21 6.80 6.70 -2.54
C SER A 21 6.60 7.48 -3.83
N TYR A 22 5.85 6.91 -4.76
CA TYR A 22 5.55 7.57 -6.02
C TYR A 22 4.78 8.87 -5.78
N ALA A 23 3.74 8.81 -4.97
CA ALA A 23 2.93 9.98 -4.66
C ALA A 23 3.76 11.03 -3.93
N PHE A 24 4.60 10.60 -2.99
CA PHE A 24 5.43 11.49 -2.22
C PHE A 24 6.44 12.23 -3.11
N ASN A 25 7.05 11.52 -4.04
CA ASN A 25 8.01 12.12 -4.94
C ASN A 25 7.36 13.14 -5.89
N ARG A 26 6.09 12.95 -6.19
CA ARG A 26 5.39 13.82 -7.11
C ARG A 26 4.52 14.88 -6.45
N ARG A 27 4.55 14.97 -5.15
CA ARG A 27 3.71 15.91 -4.41
C ARG A 27 4.00 17.37 -4.76
N LYS A 28 5.18 17.67 -5.27
CA LYS A 28 5.57 19.03 -5.61
C LYS A 28 5.09 19.47 -6.97
N GLN A 29 4.55 18.58 -7.77
CA GLN A 29 4.04 18.94 -9.08
C GLN A 29 2.71 19.67 -8.94
N PRO A 30 2.56 20.84 -9.54
CA PRO A 30 1.33 21.61 -9.41
C PRO A 30 0.15 21.01 -10.16
N THR A 31 0.43 20.17 -11.16
CA THR A 31 -0.61 19.56 -11.97
C THR A 31 -1.01 18.21 -11.38
N ASN A 32 -2.29 17.91 -11.50
CA ASN A 32 -2.80 16.58 -11.17
C ASN A 32 -2.72 16.23 -9.69
N LYS A 33 -3.05 17.16 -8.84
CA LYS A 33 -3.05 16.92 -7.40
C LYS A 33 -4.01 15.82 -6.99
N GLY A 34 -5.13 15.69 -7.69
CA GLY A 34 -6.10 14.65 -7.39
C GLY A 34 -5.52 13.25 -7.56
N GLY A 35 -4.73 13.05 -8.62
CA GLY A 35 -4.08 11.76 -8.85
C GLY A 35 -3.07 11.42 -7.77
N ILE A 36 -2.29 12.41 -7.33
CA ILE A 36 -1.31 12.21 -6.28
C ILE A 36 -1.99 11.83 -4.98
N VAL A 37 -3.07 12.51 -4.64
CA VAL A 37 -3.83 12.21 -3.43
C VAL A 37 -4.42 10.80 -3.50
N ALA A 38 -4.95 10.42 -4.66
CA ALA A 38 -5.51 9.09 -4.83
C ALA A 38 -4.45 8.01 -4.62
N PHE A 39 -3.27 8.17 -5.20
CA PHE A 39 -2.18 7.23 -5.01
C PHE A 39 -1.72 7.17 -3.55
N MET A 40 -1.69 8.30 -2.88
CA MET A 40 -1.29 8.35 -1.48
C MET A 40 -2.30 7.58 -0.62
N ILE A 41 -3.58 7.79 -0.85
CA ILE A 41 -4.63 7.08 -0.11
C ILE A 41 -4.54 5.58 -0.38
N LEU A 42 -4.39 5.19 -1.64
CA LEU A 42 -4.27 3.78 -2.00
C LEU A 42 -3.03 3.16 -1.35
N GLY A 43 -1.92 3.87 -1.36
CA GLY A 43 -0.70 3.38 -0.75
C GLY A 43 -0.86 3.16 0.74
N VAL A 44 -1.50 4.10 1.43
CA VAL A 44 -1.77 3.97 2.87
C VAL A 44 -2.67 2.77 3.14
N ILE A 45 -3.74 2.63 2.36
CA ILE A 45 -4.67 1.52 2.53
C ILE A 45 -3.97 0.19 2.30
N PHE A 46 -3.18 0.08 1.23
CA PHE A 46 -2.46 -1.15 0.93
C PHE A 46 -1.42 -1.47 1.99
N THR A 47 -0.73 -0.46 2.48
CA THR A 47 0.27 -0.66 3.53
C THR A 47 -0.37 -1.19 4.80
N ILE A 48 -1.48 -0.57 5.21
CA ILE A 48 -2.21 -1.01 6.40
C ILE A 48 -2.74 -2.43 6.20
N ALA A 49 -3.31 -2.71 5.04
CA ALA A 49 -3.83 -4.04 4.73
C ALA A 49 -2.71 -5.08 4.78
N GLY A 50 -1.56 -4.76 4.21
CA GLY A 50 -0.41 -5.67 4.24
C GLY A 50 0.06 -5.96 5.65
N ILE A 51 0.13 -4.93 6.49
CA ILE A 51 0.53 -5.10 7.88
C ILE A 51 -0.47 -5.98 8.62
N ILE A 52 -1.76 -5.73 8.43
CA ILE A 52 -2.80 -6.53 9.07
C ILE A 52 -2.72 -7.98 8.62
N MET A 53 -2.50 -8.21 7.33
CA MET A 53 -2.36 -9.57 6.81
C MET A 53 -1.16 -10.29 7.43
N ILE A 54 -0.06 -9.60 7.58
CA ILE A 54 1.14 -10.18 8.17
C ILE A 54 0.87 -10.55 9.62
N ILE A 55 0.26 -9.65 10.37
CA ILE A 55 -0.06 -9.91 11.78
C ILE A 55 -0.99 -11.11 11.88
N ARG A 56 -2.02 -11.15 11.07
CA ARG A 56 -2.96 -12.26 11.10
C ARG A 56 -2.30 -13.59 10.73
N SER A 57 -1.40 -13.54 9.78
CA SER A 57 -0.68 -14.74 9.37
C SER A 57 0.18 -15.29 10.50
N TRP A 58 0.70 -14.41 11.34
CA TRP A 58 1.52 -14.82 12.48
C TRP A 58 0.68 -15.31 13.64
N VAL A 59 -0.44 -14.66 13.89
CA VAL A 59 -1.28 -14.98 15.05
C VAL A 59 -2.20 -16.15 14.75
N GLY A 60 -2.70 -16.19 13.56
CA GLY A 60 -3.66 -17.20 13.18
C GLY A 60 -3.03 -18.36 12.48
#